data_e4597aecc8f5a438732583c997521207
#
_entry.id   e4597aecc8f5a438732583c997521207
#
_cell.length_a   1.000
_cell.length_b   1.000
_cell.length_c   1.000
_cell.angle_alpha   90.00
_cell.angle_beta   90.00
_cell.angle_gamma   90.00
#
_symmetry.space_group_name_H-M   'P 1'
#
loop_
_entity.id
_entity.type
_entity.pdbx_description
1 polymer ?
#
loop_
_entity_poly.entity_id
_entity_poly.type
_entity_poly.pdbx_seq_one_letter_code
_entity_poly.pdbx_strand_id
1 'polypeptide(L)'
;FIHKENKNPEAYATLSRYAALSRSMALFFRKIIKGICKKELPEGIKPFYLFEDKDGEPRKIHVVYSGGDDLFLVGAWDDLMGFAVDLKRVFSVYTNGKLTFSAGLGLYSSTYPISRMAEVTGELEELAKNSPGKNSIALFGSGTEYHRNEKNSSAAEKENAAVYTWDE
;
A
#
# COMPACT_ATOMS: atom_id res chain seq x y z
N PHE A 1 -9.07 -27.36 11.68
CA PHE A 1 -8.56 -27.78 10.35
C PHE A 1 -7.17 -28.37 10.53
N ILE A 2 -7.04 -29.68 10.27
CA ILE A 2 -5.86 -30.49 10.48
C ILE A 2 -4.77 -30.07 9.48
N HIS A 3 -3.66 -29.54 10.00
CA HIS A 3 -2.42 -29.39 9.23
C HIS A 3 -1.85 -30.79 8.92
N LYS A 4 -2.15 -31.35 7.76
CA LYS A 4 -1.29 -32.35 7.14
C LYS A 4 -0.28 -31.60 6.28
N GLU A 5 0.98 -31.68 6.64
CA GLU A 5 2.10 -31.31 5.76
C GLU A 5 2.00 -32.14 4.49
N ASN A 6 1.53 -31.53 3.43
CA ASN A 6 1.39 -32.21 2.15
C ASN A 6 2.60 -31.84 1.28
N LYS A 7 3.35 -32.85 0.93
CA LYS A 7 4.62 -32.79 0.19
C LYS A 7 4.50 -32.33 -1.27
N ASN A 8 3.32 -31.87 -1.73
CA ASN A 8 3.14 -31.45 -3.12
C ASN A 8 2.29 -30.17 -3.21
N PRO A 9 2.94 -28.98 -3.18
CA PRO A 9 2.21 -27.70 -3.22
C PRO A 9 1.40 -27.51 -4.51
N GLU A 10 1.80 -28.11 -5.64
CA GLU A 10 1.08 -28.01 -6.92
C GLU A 10 -0.29 -28.71 -6.89
N ALA A 11 -0.49 -29.73 -6.07
CA ALA A 11 -1.77 -30.43 -5.96
C ALA A 11 -2.92 -29.56 -5.41
N TYR A 12 -2.61 -28.39 -4.85
CA TYR A 12 -3.58 -27.45 -4.28
C TYR A 12 -3.85 -26.24 -5.16
N ALA A 13 -3.10 -26.04 -6.24
CA ALA A 13 -3.25 -24.94 -7.18
C ALA A 13 -4.39 -25.23 -8.16
N THR A 14 -5.64 -25.19 -7.68
CA THR A 14 -6.82 -25.39 -8.53
C THR A 14 -7.40 -24.04 -8.99
N LEU A 15 -8.00 -24.01 -10.18
CA LEU A 15 -8.65 -22.83 -10.72
C LEU A 15 -9.69 -22.24 -9.75
N SER A 16 -10.46 -23.09 -9.07
CA SER A 16 -11.45 -22.65 -8.08
C SER A 16 -10.84 -21.92 -6.89
N ARG A 17 -9.65 -22.34 -6.43
CA ARG A 17 -8.93 -21.66 -5.34
C ARG A 17 -8.36 -20.32 -5.77
N TYR A 18 -7.80 -20.24 -6.98
CA TYR A 18 -7.36 -18.97 -7.54
C TYR A 18 -8.54 -18.00 -7.71
N ALA A 19 -9.67 -18.48 -8.22
CA ALA A 19 -10.87 -17.67 -8.34
C ALA A 19 -11.44 -17.22 -6.98
N ALA A 20 -11.37 -18.07 -5.96
CA ALA A 20 -11.77 -17.72 -4.60
C ALA A 20 -10.86 -16.66 -3.99
N LEU A 21 -9.53 -16.81 -4.14
CA LEU A 21 -8.55 -15.83 -3.68
C LEU A 21 -8.74 -14.48 -4.39
N SER A 22 -8.87 -14.48 -5.72
CA SER A 22 -9.11 -13.26 -6.50
C SER A 22 -10.38 -12.53 -6.06
N ARG A 23 -11.49 -13.27 -5.86
CA ARG A 23 -12.74 -12.69 -5.32
C ARG A 23 -12.56 -12.12 -3.91
N SER A 24 -11.81 -12.83 -3.06
CA SER A 24 -11.53 -12.38 -1.69
C SER A 24 -10.74 -11.05 -1.71
N MET A 25 -9.69 -10.97 -2.55
CA MET A 25 -8.92 -9.74 -2.71
C MET A 25 -9.77 -8.60 -3.27
N ALA A 26 -10.57 -8.85 -4.30
CA ALA A 26 -11.47 -7.85 -4.86
C ALA A 26 -12.49 -7.32 -3.83
N LEU A 27 -12.98 -8.17 -2.93
CA LEU A 27 -13.86 -7.76 -1.82
C LEU A 27 -13.10 -6.91 -0.79
N PHE A 28 -11.86 -7.29 -0.47
CA PHE A 28 -11.01 -6.51 0.42
C PHE A 28 -10.83 -5.09 -0.11
N PHE A 29 -10.31 -4.96 -1.32
CA PHE A 29 -10.05 -3.65 -1.91
C PHE A 29 -11.33 -2.83 -2.15
N ARG A 30 -12.44 -3.45 -2.47
CA ARG A 30 -13.71 -2.73 -2.73
C ARG A 30 -14.40 -2.23 -1.45
N LYS A 31 -14.41 -3.02 -0.38
CA LYS A 31 -15.19 -2.73 0.83
C LYS A 31 -14.34 -2.19 1.96
N ILE A 32 -13.24 -2.86 2.26
CA ILE A 32 -12.43 -2.57 3.45
C ILE A 32 -11.65 -1.26 3.28
N ILE A 33 -11.15 -0.96 2.08
CA ILE A 33 -10.46 0.30 1.79
C ILE A 33 -11.33 1.52 2.16
N LYS A 34 -12.61 1.47 1.80
CA LYS A 34 -13.55 2.57 2.15
C LYS A 34 -13.72 2.72 3.66
N GLY A 35 -13.77 1.62 4.39
CA GLY A 35 -13.81 1.61 5.85
C GLY A 35 -12.55 2.25 6.44
N ILE A 36 -11.37 1.86 5.96
CA ILE A 36 -10.09 2.43 6.42
C ILE A 36 -10.04 3.95 6.16
N CYS A 37 -10.49 4.43 5.00
CA CYS A 37 -10.58 5.86 4.71
C CYS A 37 -11.49 6.60 5.72
N LYS A 38 -12.55 5.97 6.19
CA LYS A 38 -13.47 6.52 7.19
C LYS A 38 -13.06 6.26 8.63
N LYS A 39 -11.94 5.56 8.85
CA LYS A 39 -11.49 5.07 10.17
C LYS A 39 -12.46 4.06 10.83
N GLU A 40 -13.32 3.44 10.02
CA GLU A 40 -14.21 2.34 10.39
C GLU A 40 -13.42 1.02 10.27
N LEU A 41 -12.65 0.67 11.30
CA LEU A 41 -11.78 -0.51 11.29
C LEU A 41 -12.46 -1.72 11.96
N PRO A 42 -12.01 -2.95 11.67
CA PRO A 42 -12.47 -4.14 12.36
C PRO A 42 -12.25 -4.05 13.87
N GLU A 43 -13.08 -4.76 14.63
CA GLU A 43 -13.02 -4.80 16.09
C GLU A 43 -11.60 -5.18 16.58
N GLY A 44 -11.12 -4.43 17.56
CA GLY A 44 -9.78 -4.61 18.13
C GLY A 44 -8.65 -3.84 17.43
N ILE A 45 -8.90 -3.23 16.26
CA ILE A 45 -7.92 -2.38 15.57
C ILE A 45 -8.31 -0.91 15.77
N LYS A 46 -7.44 -0.16 16.44
CA LYS A 46 -7.62 1.30 16.58
C LYS A 46 -6.97 2.02 15.40
N PRO A 47 -7.62 3.07 14.86
CA PRO A 47 -7.03 3.90 13.80
C PRO A 47 -5.69 4.50 14.25
N PHE A 48 -4.73 4.50 13.34
CA PHE A 48 -3.46 5.18 13.58
C PHE A 48 -3.57 6.65 13.15
N TYR A 49 -3.08 7.54 13.99
CA TYR A 49 -2.99 8.98 13.75
C TYR A 49 -1.54 9.42 13.83
N LEU A 50 -1.10 10.18 12.85
CA LEU A 50 0.21 10.82 12.92
C LEU A 50 0.17 12.05 13.83
N PHE A 51 -0.97 12.73 13.90
CA PHE A 51 -1.23 13.88 14.76
C PHE A 51 -2.50 13.66 15.58
N GLU A 52 -2.46 13.99 16.86
CA GLU A 52 -3.55 13.72 17.83
C GLU A 52 -4.83 14.53 17.59
N ASP A 53 -4.73 15.66 16.92
CA ASP A 53 -5.83 16.60 16.67
C ASP A 53 -6.85 16.13 15.62
N LYS A 54 -6.63 15.00 14.98
CA LYS A 54 -7.50 14.44 13.93
C LYS A 54 -8.41 13.30 14.36
N ASP A 55 -8.59 13.12 15.66
CA ASP A 55 -9.50 12.07 16.15
C ASP A 55 -10.95 12.38 15.73
N GLY A 56 -11.61 11.34 15.20
CA GLY A 56 -13.03 11.41 14.80
C GLY A 56 -13.31 11.94 13.38
N GLU A 57 -12.36 12.63 12.71
CA GLU A 57 -12.56 13.08 11.33
C GLU A 57 -12.20 11.97 10.30
N PRO A 58 -12.96 11.83 9.19
CA PRO A 58 -12.55 10.99 8.07
C PRO A 58 -11.22 11.44 7.49
N ARG A 59 -10.44 10.51 6.94
CA ARG A 59 -9.20 10.84 6.23
C ARG A 59 -9.49 11.61 4.94
N LYS A 60 -8.71 12.63 4.68
CA LYS A 60 -8.74 13.43 3.43
C LYS A 60 -8.02 12.69 2.31
N ILE A 61 -8.58 11.54 1.91
CA ILE A 61 -8.03 10.63 0.91
C ILE A 61 -9.05 10.44 -0.21
N HIS A 62 -8.56 10.49 -1.44
CA HIS A 62 -9.30 10.18 -2.64
C HIS A 62 -8.82 8.87 -3.23
N VAL A 63 -9.72 7.91 -3.43
CA VAL A 63 -9.41 6.67 -4.13
C VAL A 63 -9.51 6.94 -5.62
N VAL A 64 -8.36 7.02 -6.28
CA VAL A 64 -8.29 7.25 -7.74
C VAL A 64 -8.55 5.95 -8.48
N TYR A 65 -7.92 4.89 -8.02
CA TYR A 65 -8.08 3.55 -8.57
C TYR A 65 -8.07 2.50 -7.46
N SER A 66 -8.95 1.52 -7.57
CA SER A 66 -8.99 0.34 -6.71
C SER A 66 -9.56 -0.82 -7.52
N GLY A 67 -8.74 -1.78 -7.88
CA GLY A 67 -9.16 -2.92 -8.71
C GLY A 67 -8.17 -4.08 -8.62
N GLY A 68 -8.71 -5.28 -8.45
CA GLY A 68 -7.87 -6.47 -8.25
C GLY A 68 -7.07 -6.38 -6.98
N ASP A 69 -5.76 -6.35 -7.12
CA ASP A 69 -4.74 -6.19 -6.07
C ASP A 69 -4.07 -4.81 -6.09
N ASP A 70 -4.42 -3.95 -7.06
CA ASP A 70 -3.83 -2.62 -7.20
C ASP A 70 -4.69 -1.54 -6.55
N LEU A 71 -4.01 -0.57 -5.92
CA LEU A 71 -4.62 0.57 -5.24
C LEU A 71 -3.80 1.84 -5.50
N PHE A 72 -4.47 2.88 -6.00
CA PHE A 72 -3.87 4.21 -6.12
C PHE A 72 -4.73 5.26 -5.42
N LEU A 73 -4.10 5.97 -4.48
CA LEU A 73 -4.74 6.97 -3.61
C LEU A 73 -4.01 8.29 -3.71
N VAL A 74 -4.76 9.38 -3.55
CA VAL A 74 -4.23 10.75 -3.42
C VAL A 74 -4.90 11.43 -2.24
N GLY A 75 -4.15 12.17 -1.45
CA GLY A 75 -4.70 12.85 -0.28
C GLY A 75 -3.68 13.60 0.54
N ALA A 76 -4.07 14.04 1.73
CA ALA A 76 -3.15 14.64 2.67
C ALA A 76 -2.11 13.61 3.11
N TRP A 77 -0.84 13.99 3.13
CA TRP A 77 0.28 13.05 3.32
C TRP A 77 0.22 12.34 4.68
N ASP A 78 -0.18 13.04 5.72
CA ASP A 78 -0.35 12.51 7.06
C ASP A 78 -1.52 11.50 7.17
N ASP A 79 -2.63 11.77 6.48
CA ASP A 79 -3.75 10.86 6.36
C ASP A 79 -3.38 9.61 5.54
N LEU A 80 -2.55 9.77 4.49
CA LEU A 80 -2.06 8.63 3.70
C LEU A 80 -1.09 7.76 4.50
N MET A 81 -0.23 8.35 5.33
CA MET A 81 0.64 7.59 6.25
C MET A 81 -0.20 6.78 7.26
N GLY A 82 -1.17 7.42 7.89
CA GLY A 82 -2.09 6.75 8.80
C GLY A 82 -2.89 5.63 8.12
N PHE A 83 -3.33 5.87 6.89
CA PHE A 83 -4.00 4.88 6.07
C PHE A 83 -3.09 3.68 5.77
N ALA A 84 -1.84 3.90 5.40
CA ALA A 84 -0.89 2.84 5.06
C ALA A 84 -0.64 1.89 6.25
N VAL A 85 -0.47 2.45 7.45
CA VAL A 85 -0.32 1.68 8.69
C VAL A 85 -1.58 0.85 8.97
N ASP A 86 -2.75 1.46 8.88
CA ASP A 86 -4.01 0.75 9.14
C ASP A 86 -4.31 -0.30 8.06
N LEU A 87 -4.01 -0.01 6.80
CA LEU A 87 -4.11 -0.99 5.71
C LEU A 87 -3.26 -2.22 6.01
N LYS A 88 -2.00 -2.02 6.44
CA LYS A 88 -1.11 -3.14 6.79
C LYS A 88 -1.68 -3.99 7.92
N ARG A 89 -2.17 -3.36 8.98
CA ARG A 89 -2.77 -4.05 10.13
C ARG A 89 -4.02 -4.85 9.73
N VAL A 90 -4.94 -4.21 9.02
CA VAL A 90 -6.19 -4.83 8.58
C VAL A 90 -5.92 -5.94 7.56
N PHE A 91 -4.99 -5.74 6.63
CA PHE A 91 -4.60 -6.75 5.65
C PHE A 91 -3.97 -7.98 6.30
N SER A 92 -3.10 -7.78 7.29
CA SER A 92 -2.50 -8.86 8.06
C SER A 92 -3.56 -9.70 8.77
N VAL A 93 -4.54 -9.06 9.42
CA VAL A 93 -5.66 -9.77 10.06
C VAL A 93 -6.51 -10.50 9.01
N TYR A 94 -6.85 -9.84 7.90
CA TYR A 94 -7.69 -10.42 6.84
C TYR A 94 -7.04 -11.64 6.19
N THR A 95 -5.74 -11.63 5.98
CA THR A 95 -4.99 -12.72 5.36
C THR A 95 -4.41 -13.71 6.37
N ASN A 96 -4.65 -13.48 7.67
CA ASN A 96 -4.02 -14.24 8.77
C ASN A 96 -2.48 -14.26 8.65
N GLY A 97 -1.87 -13.15 8.26
CA GLY A 97 -0.44 -12.97 8.09
C GLY A 97 0.19 -13.75 6.92
N LYS A 98 -0.63 -14.39 6.07
CA LYS A 98 -0.14 -15.28 4.98
C LYS A 98 0.23 -14.53 3.70
N LEU A 99 -0.28 -13.33 3.53
CA LEU A 99 0.03 -12.47 2.38
C LEU A 99 0.64 -11.18 2.85
N THR A 100 1.56 -10.68 2.05
CA THR A 100 2.23 -9.38 2.23
C THR A 100 1.93 -8.49 1.04
N PHE A 101 2.19 -7.21 1.17
CA PHE A 101 2.16 -6.28 0.06
C PHE A 101 3.30 -5.26 0.18
N SER A 102 3.65 -4.66 -0.93
CA SER A 102 4.55 -3.53 -0.99
C SER A 102 3.79 -2.26 -1.37
N ALA A 103 4.31 -1.12 -0.97
CA ALA A 103 3.71 0.17 -1.29
C ALA A 103 4.78 1.21 -1.63
N GLY A 104 4.42 2.19 -2.45
CA GLY A 104 5.16 3.42 -2.65
C GLY A 104 4.37 4.61 -2.15
N LEU A 105 5.00 5.59 -1.52
CA LEU A 105 4.39 6.83 -1.09
C LEU A 105 5.26 8.00 -1.52
N GLY A 106 4.74 8.83 -2.44
CA GLY A 106 5.39 10.05 -2.92
C GLY A 106 4.74 11.30 -2.33
N LEU A 107 5.53 12.36 -2.20
CA LEU A 107 5.07 13.68 -1.77
C LEU A 107 5.16 14.66 -2.95
N TYR A 108 4.04 15.27 -3.29
CA TYR A 108 3.93 16.12 -4.46
C TYR A 108 3.23 17.43 -4.12
N SER A 109 3.50 18.49 -4.91
CA SER A 109 2.71 19.70 -4.79
C SER A 109 1.30 19.49 -5.37
N SER A 110 0.36 20.33 -4.94
CA SER A 110 -1.04 20.27 -5.37
C SER A 110 -1.24 20.53 -6.88
N THR A 111 -0.23 21.10 -7.56
CA THR A 111 -0.25 21.40 -8.98
C THR A 111 0.43 20.34 -9.85
N TYR A 112 1.02 19.30 -9.22
CA TYR A 112 1.71 18.26 -9.96
C TYR A 112 0.72 17.35 -10.68
N PRO A 113 0.95 16.99 -11.97
CA PRO A 113 0.01 16.18 -12.74
C PRO A 113 -0.19 14.78 -12.15
N ILE A 114 -1.44 14.36 -11.95
CA ILE A 114 -1.78 13.08 -11.34
C ILE A 114 -1.21 11.87 -12.08
N SER A 115 -1.11 11.94 -13.41
CA SER A 115 -0.50 10.90 -14.23
C SER A 115 0.98 10.71 -13.91
N ARG A 116 1.69 11.80 -13.62
CA ARG A 116 3.09 11.76 -13.20
C ARG A 116 3.23 11.28 -11.76
N MET A 117 2.30 11.66 -10.87
CA MET A 117 2.27 11.08 -9.51
C MET A 117 2.16 9.57 -9.58
N ALA A 118 1.26 9.03 -10.43
CA ALA A 118 1.07 7.60 -10.58
C ALA A 118 2.35 6.89 -11.09
N GLU A 119 3.01 7.48 -12.10
CA GLU A 119 4.23 6.94 -12.68
C GLU A 119 5.36 6.85 -11.63
N VAL A 120 5.66 7.97 -10.97
CA VAL A 120 6.75 8.04 -9.97
C VAL A 120 6.42 7.20 -8.73
N THR A 121 5.17 7.20 -8.28
CA THR A 121 4.76 6.36 -7.14
C THR A 121 4.83 4.87 -7.48
N GLY A 122 4.54 4.50 -8.75
CA GLY A 122 4.73 3.14 -9.24
C GLY A 122 6.20 2.70 -9.21
N GLU A 123 7.14 3.59 -9.54
CA GLU A 123 8.58 3.29 -9.41
C GLU A 123 8.99 3.07 -7.94
N LEU A 124 8.43 3.84 -7.01
CA LEU A 124 8.64 3.63 -5.56
C LEU A 124 8.10 2.27 -5.11
N GLU A 125 6.91 1.88 -5.59
CA GLU A 125 6.34 0.57 -5.30
C GLU A 125 7.23 -0.56 -5.82
N GLU A 126 7.78 -0.44 -7.03
CA GLU A 126 8.74 -1.41 -7.57
C GLU A 126 10.01 -1.53 -6.73
N LEU A 127 10.53 -0.42 -6.21
CA LEU A 127 11.66 -0.44 -5.27
C LEU A 127 11.30 -1.22 -4.00
N ALA A 128 10.13 -0.99 -3.44
CA ALA A 128 9.65 -1.73 -2.28
C ALA A 128 9.45 -3.23 -2.59
N LYS A 129 8.99 -3.58 -3.79
CA LYS A 129 8.83 -4.98 -4.24
C LYS A 129 10.16 -5.72 -4.39
N ASN A 130 11.25 -5.00 -4.64
CA ASN A 130 12.59 -5.60 -4.76
C ASN A 130 13.23 -5.93 -3.41
N SER A 131 12.63 -5.50 -2.30
CA SER A 131 13.08 -5.86 -0.95
C SER A 131 12.77 -7.33 -0.63
N PRO A 132 13.60 -7.99 0.18
CA PRO A 132 13.37 -9.36 0.60
C PRO A 132 11.97 -9.53 1.22
N GLY A 133 11.23 -10.54 0.77
CA GLY A 133 9.88 -10.84 1.28
C GLY A 133 8.75 -10.00 0.70
N LYS A 134 9.03 -8.98 -0.13
CA LYS A 134 8.00 -8.09 -0.72
C LYS A 134 7.01 -7.53 0.33
N ASN A 135 7.54 -7.15 1.48
CA ASN A 135 6.81 -6.70 2.66
C ASN A 135 7.33 -5.33 3.11
N SER A 136 7.32 -4.36 2.19
CA SER A 136 8.03 -3.10 2.39
C SER A 136 7.25 -1.90 1.88
N ILE A 137 7.61 -0.72 2.37
CA ILE A 137 7.14 0.55 1.87
C ILE A 137 8.33 1.41 1.47
N ALA A 138 8.27 2.02 0.28
CA ALA A 138 9.22 3.02 -0.16
C ALA A 138 8.63 4.41 0.03
N LEU A 139 9.38 5.28 0.70
CA LEU A 139 8.93 6.61 1.07
C LEU A 139 9.75 7.68 0.37
N PHE A 140 9.08 8.70 -0.16
CA PHE A 140 9.64 9.99 -0.52
C PHE A 140 10.88 9.94 -1.43
N GLY A 141 10.87 9.15 -2.49
CA GLY A 141 11.97 9.07 -3.45
C GLY A 141 12.22 10.42 -4.16
N SER A 142 13.39 10.58 -4.74
CA SER A 142 13.87 11.79 -5.40
C SER A 142 13.08 12.26 -6.65
N GLY A 143 12.12 11.50 -7.11
CA GLY A 143 11.13 11.92 -8.12
C GLY A 143 10.10 12.90 -7.59
N THR A 144 10.06 13.15 -6.28
CA THR A 144 9.21 14.15 -5.66
C THR A 144 9.77 15.55 -5.94
N GLU A 145 8.93 16.48 -6.29
CA GLU A 145 9.10 17.80 -6.91
C GLU A 145 10.27 18.71 -6.49
N TYR A 146 11.10 18.34 -5.53
CA TYR A 146 12.22 19.19 -5.09
C TYR A 146 13.35 19.38 -6.12
N HIS A 147 13.38 18.57 -7.20
CA HIS A 147 14.44 18.60 -8.21
C HIS A 147 13.95 19.00 -9.60
N ARG A 148 13.09 20.00 -9.70
CA ARG A 148 12.51 20.49 -10.97
C ARG A 148 13.52 21.06 -12.00
N ASN A 149 14.79 21.20 -11.68
CA ASN A 149 15.74 21.95 -12.49
C ASN A 149 16.87 21.14 -13.16
N GLU A 150 16.91 19.82 -13.06
CA GLU A 150 17.99 19.07 -13.69
C GLU A 150 17.47 18.07 -14.72
N LYS A 151 17.77 18.40 -15.99
CA LYS A 151 17.44 17.59 -17.19
C LYS A 151 18.26 16.28 -17.33
N ASN A 152 18.95 15.83 -16.30
CA ASN A 152 19.81 14.66 -16.34
C ASN A 152 19.61 13.77 -15.10
N SER A 153 18.38 13.29 -14.86
CA SER A 153 18.16 12.27 -13.85
C SER A 153 18.56 10.88 -14.36
N SER A 154 19.82 10.55 -14.15
CA SER A 154 20.37 9.21 -14.35
C SER A 154 20.10 8.34 -13.10
N ALA A 155 20.40 7.05 -13.18
CA ALA A 155 20.17 5.99 -12.18
C ALA A 155 20.50 6.33 -10.69
N ALA A 156 21.25 7.40 -10.42
CA ALA A 156 21.60 7.87 -9.08
C ALA A 156 20.40 8.41 -8.27
N GLU A 157 19.29 8.77 -8.93
CA GLU A 157 18.12 9.36 -8.24
C GLU A 157 17.21 8.30 -7.60
N LYS A 158 17.33 7.04 -8.01
CA LYS A 158 16.64 5.91 -7.36
C LYS A 158 17.25 5.57 -5.99
N GLU A 159 18.45 6.07 -5.71
CA GLU A 159 19.20 5.75 -4.49
C GLU A 159 18.70 6.46 -3.23
N ASN A 160 17.86 7.49 -3.34
CA ASN A 160 17.43 8.32 -2.21
C ASN A 160 16.04 7.97 -1.65
N ALA A 161 15.37 6.97 -2.18
CA ALA A 161 14.12 6.50 -1.59
C ALA A 161 14.43 5.63 -0.36
N ALA A 162 13.92 6.01 0.79
CA ALA A 162 14.02 5.17 1.99
C ALA A 162 13.02 4.02 1.88
N VAL A 163 13.54 2.79 1.89
CA VAL A 163 12.72 1.57 1.89
C VAL A 163 12.76 0.96 3.28
N TYR A 164 11.58 0.79 3.85
CA TYR A 164 11.39 0.21 5.18
C TYR A 164 10.60 -1.07 5.09
N THR A 165 10.93 -2.07 5.89
CA THR A 165 10.05 -3.22 6.06
C THR A 165 8.86 -2.82 6.94
N TRP A 166 7.69 -3.43 6.71
CA TRP A 166 6.50 -3.12 7.51
C TRP A 166 6.61 -3.53 8.98
N ASP A 167 7.60 -4.31 9.32
CA ASP A 167 7.82 -4.85 10.66
C ASP A 167 8.89 -4.05 11.46
N GLU A 168 9.47 -3.02 10.85
CA GLU A 168 10.35 -2.01 11.46
C GLU A 168 9.56 -0.76 11.86
#